data_d523e5a06d22251c2f63743fd010fd91
#
_entry.id   d523e5a06d22251c2f63743fd010fd91
#
_cell.length_a   1.000
_cell.length_b   1.000
_cell.length_c   1.000
_cell.angle_alpha   90.00
_cell.angle_beta   90.00
_cell.angle_gamma   90.00
#
_symmetry.space_group_name_H-M   'P 1'
#
loop_
_entity.id
_entity.type
_entity.pdbx_description
1 polymer ?
#
loop_
_entity_poly.entity_id
_entity_poly.type
_entity_poly.pdbx_seq_one_letter_code
_entity_poly.pdbx_strand_id
1 'polypeptide(L)' 'MEFCTIVKRIRKELGLSQEQLARELGISFSTVNRWKNGKSHPSQMVKGLFYSFCKDKNIDINLYVKGEV' A
#
# COMPACT_ATOMS: atom_id res chain seq x y z
N MET A 1 10.25 1.83 -7.62
CA MET A 1 10.03 1.82 -6.15
C MET A 1 9.30 0.55 -5.77
N GLU A 2 9.77 -0.09 -4.72
CA GLU A 2 9.14 -1.34 -4.29
C GLU A 2 7.73 -1.09 -3.76
N PHE A 3 6.88 -2.10 -3.88
CA PHE A 3 5.50 -2.00 -3.44
C PHE A 3 5.38 -1.58 -1.97
N CYS A 4 6.19 -2.17 -1.10
CA CYS A 4 6.13 -1.84 0.31
C CYS A 4 6.50 -0.38 0.58
N THR A 5 7.42 0.18 -0.20
CA THR A 5 7.80 1.58 -0.07
C THR A 5 6.65 2.49 -0.51
N ILE A 6 5.99 2.12 -1.60
CA ILE A 6 4.84 2.88 -2.09
C ILE A 6 3.72 2.89 -1.04
N VAL A 7 3.42 1.73 -0.47
CA VAL A 7 2.40 1.61 0.57
C VAL A 7 2.73 2.50 1.75
N LYS A 8 3.98 2.49 2.18
CA LYS A 8 4.41 3.28 3.33
C LYS A 8 4.24 4.77 3.07
N ARG A 9 4.62 5.22 1.89
CA ARG A 9 4.48 6.64 1.54
C ARG A 9 3.03 7.09 1.49
N ILE A 10 2.19 6.29 0.84
CA ILE A 10 0.78 6.62 0.71
C ILE A 10 0.11 6.59 2.08
N ARG A 11 0.46 5.61 2.91
CA ARG A 11 -0.07 5.53 4.27
C ARG A 11 0.26 6.79 5.05
N LYS A 12 1.49 7.27 4.95
CA LYS A 12 1.92 8.48 5.64
C LYS A 12 1.19 9.72 5.14
N GLU A 13 1.00 9.82 3.85
CA GLU A 13 0.27 10.95 3.27
C GLU A 13 -1.18 11.02 3.76
N LEU A 14 -1.79 9.84 3.94
CA LEU A 14 -3.17 9.77 4.41
C LEU A 14 -3.28 9.82 5.93
N GLY A 15 -2.15 9.77 6.62
CA GLY A 15 -2.14 9.79 8.08
C GLY A 15 -2.70 8.51 8.69
N LEU A 16 -2.53 7.38 8.02
CA LEU A 16 -3.06 6.09 8.47
C LEU A 16 -2.00 5.26 9.17
N SER A 17 -2.40 4.58 10.24
CA SER A 17 -1.57 3.57 10.86
C SER A 17 -1.65 2.29 10.03
N GLN A 18 -0.77 1.32 10.33
CA GLN A 18 -0.83 0.02 9.66
C GLN A 18 -2.16 -0.68 9.90
N GLU A 19 -2.69 -0.56 11.12
CA GLU A 19 -3.98 -1.16 11.45
C GLU A 19 -5.11 -0.51 10.67
N GLN A 20 -5.07 0.79 10.58
CA GLN A 20 -6.09 1.52 9.84
C GLN A 20 -6.06 1.16 8.35
N LEU A 21 -4.86 1.06 7.78
CA LEU A 21 -4.74 0.67 6.39
C LEU A 21 -5.26 -0.75 6.16
N ALA A 22 -4.90 -1.69 7.05
CA ALA A 22 -5.38 -3.06 6.94
C ALA A 22 -6.91 -3.11 6.95
N ARG A 23 -7.51 -2.31 7.83
CA ARG A 23 -8.97 -2.22 7.93
C ARG A 23 -9.58 -1.67 6.65
N GLU A 24 -8.97 -0.64 6.09
CA GLU A 24 -9.45 -0.03 4.85
C GLU A 24 -9.36 -1.00 3.68
N LEU A 25 -8.33 -1.83 3.66
CA LEU A 25 -8.13 -2.81 2.59
C LEU A 25 -8.89 -4.11 2.81
N GLY A 26 -9.42 -4.31 4.02
CA GLY A 26 -10.13 -5.55 4.35
C GLY A 26 -9.20 -6.74 4.49
N ILE A 27 -7.98 -6.51 4.93
CA ILE A 27 -6.98 -7.57 5.13
C ILE A 27 -6.47 -7.52 6.56
N SER A 28 -5.68 -8.52 6.94
CA SER A 28 -5.16 -8.59 8.31
C SER A 28 -4.01 -7.61 8.53
N PHE A 29 -3.86 -7.18 9.77
CA PHE A 29 -2.73 -6.35 10.16
C PHE A 29 -1.40 -7.05 9.87
N SER A 30 -1.35 -8.37 10.09
CA SER A 30 -0.14 -9.15 9.82
C SER A 30 0.33 -9.01 8.38
N THR A 31 -0.62 -8.97 7.46
CA THR A 31 -0.30 -8.83 6.04
C THR A 31 0.38 -7.49 5.77
N VAL A 32 -0.19 -6.41 6.30
CA VAL A 32 0.40 -5.08 6.12
C VAL A 32 1.76 -5.00 6.79
N ASN A 33 1.89 -5.60 7.96
CA ASN A 33 3.15 -5.57 8.70
C ASN A 33 4.27 -6.31 7.96
N ARG A 34 3.95 -7.37 7.23
CA ARG A 34 4.93 -8.08 6.41
C ARG A 34 5.50 -7.18 5.31
N TRP A 35 4.67 -6.32 4.76
CA TRP A 35 5.12 -5.39 3.73
C TRP A 35 6.15 -4.41 4.27
N LYS A 36 6.02 -4.02 5.53
CA LYS A 36 6.96 -3.12 6.18
C LYS A 36 8.39 -3.66 6.14
N ASN A 37 8.53 -4.96 6.29
CA ASN A 37 9.84 -5.60 6.35
C ASN A 37 10.37 -6.02 4.98
N GLY A 38 9.59 -5.88 3.94
CA GLY A 38 9.99 -6.23 2.60
C GLY A 38 10.27 -7.71 2.38
N LYS A 39 9.79 -8.55 3.30
CA LYS A 39 10.09 -9.98 3.27
C LYS A 39 9.10 -10.83 2.49
N SER A 40 7.99 -10.26 2.12
CA SER A 40 7.00 -11.02 1.36
C SER A 40 6.52 -10.19 0.18
N HIS A 41 6.20 -10.91 -0.89
CA HIS A 41 5.67 -10.29 -2.09
C HIS A 41 4.15 -10.40 -2.06
N PRO A 42 3.42 -9.28 -2.09
CA PRO A 42 1.97 -9.34 -2.09
C PRO A 42 1.46 -10.01 -3.35
N SER A 43 0.34 -10.72 -3.21
CA SER A 43 -0.30 -11.37 -4.35
C SER A 43 -0.92 -10.31 -5.26
N GLN A 44 -1.26 -10.73 -6.48
CA GLN A 44 -1.93 -9.84 -7.43
C GLN A 44 -3.25 -9.32 -6.86
N MET A 45 -3.96 -10.18 -6.14
CA MET A 45 -5.23 -9.78 -5.52
C MET A 45 -5.02 -8.65 -4.52
N VAL A 46 -4.01 -8.77 -3.67
CA VAL A 46 -3.74 -7.76 -2.65
C VAL A 46 -3.26 -6.46 -3.28
N LYS A 47 -2.44 -6.55 -4.32
CA LYS A 47 -2.01 -5.36 -5.05
C LYS A 47 -3.20 -4.64 -5.66
N GLY A 48 -4.13 -5.41 -6.23
CA GLY A 48 -5.34 -4.85 -6.80
C GLY A 48 -6.20 -4.13 -5.77
N LEU A 49 -6.31 -4.70 -4.57
CA LEU A 49 -7.04 -4.07 -3.48
C LEU A 49 -6.41 -2.72 -3.12
N PHE A 50 -5.10 -2.69 -3.05
CA PHE A 50 -4.39 -1.46 -2.70
C PHE A 50 -4.55 -0.40 -3.79
N TYR A 51 -4.42 -0.78 -5.05
CA TYR A 51 -4.57 0.15 -6.16
C TYR A 51 -5.98 0.71 -6.24
N SER A 52 -6.97 -0.14 -5.98
CA SER A 52 -8.38 0.27 -5.94
C SER A 52 -8.61 1.29 -4.82
N PHE A 53 -8.02 1.03 -3.66
CA PHE A 53 -8.08 1.93 -2.53
C PHE A 53 -7.48 3.29 -2.88
N CYS A 54 -6.32 3.30 -3.54
CA CYS A 54 -5.68 4.54 -3.95
C CYS A 54 -6.56 5.32 -4.92
N LYS A 55 -7.18 4.62 -5.84
CA LYS A 55 -8.06 5.26 -6.81
C LYS A 55 -9.25 5.91 -6.12
N ASP A 56 -9.83 5.24 -5.13
CA ASP A 56 -10.94 5.78 -4.36
C ASP A 56 -10.55 7.04 -3.57
N LYS A 57 -9.28 7.14 -3.21
CA LYS A 57 -8.77 8.30 -2.48
C LYS A 57 -8.18 9.36 -3.42
N ASN A 58 -8.35 9.20 -4.71
CA ASN A 58 -7.82 10.11 -5.72
C ASN A 58 -6.30 10.21 -5.67
N ILE A 59 -5.63 9.12 -5.36
CA ILE A 59 -4.18 9.06 -5.34
C ILE A 59 -3.70 8.42 -6.64
N ASP A 60 -2.84 9.15 -7.36
CA ASP A 60 -2.25 8.62 -8.58
C ASP A 60 -0.99 7.84 -8.24
N ILE A 61 -1.13 6.53 -8.21
CA ILE A 61 -0.03 5.64 -7.84
C ILE A 61 1.12 5.72 -8.83
N ASN A 62 0.84 6.13 -10.07
CA ASN A 62 1.88 6.28 -11.08
C ASN A 62 2.91 7.34 -10.72
N LEU A 63 2.53 8.33 -9.92
CA LEU A 63 3.46 9.34 -9.45
C LEU A 63 4.57 8.72 -8.61
N TYR A 64 4.24 7.66 -7.88
CA TYR A 64 5.21 6.98 -7.01
C TYR A 64 6.06 6.01 -7.80
N VAL A 65 5.48 5.33 -8.78
CA VAL A 65 6.19 4.39 -9.62
C VAL A 65 7.17 5.10 -10.54
N LYS A 66 6.73 6.19 -11.17
CA LYS A 66 7.57 6.95 -12.09
C LYS A 66 8.74 7.64 -11.42
N GLY A 67 8.62 7.93 -10.14
CA GLY A 67 9.70 8.57 -9.39
C GLY A 67 10.96 7.73 -9.35
N GLU A 68 10.85 6.49 -9.75
CA GLU A 68 11.94 5.52 -9.73
C GLU A 68 12.81 5.59 -10.97
N VAL A 69 12.28 6.11 -12.03
CA VAL A 69 12.97 6.19 -13.32
C VAL A 69 13.74 7.50 -13.48
#